data_9d7c9d30e4326b0de0deb5ab39773df4
#
_entry.id   9d7c9d30e4326b0de0deb5ab39773df4
#
_cell.length_a   1.000
_cell.length_b   1.000
_cell.length_c   1.000
_cell.angle_alpha   90.00
_cell.angle_beta   90.00
_cell.angle_gamma   90.00
#
_symmetry.space_group_name_H-M   'P 1'
#
loop_
_entity.id
_entity.type
_entity.pdbx_description
1 polymer ?
#
loop_
_entity_poly.entity_id
_entity_poly.type
_entity_poly.pdbx_seq_one_letter_code
_entity_poly.pdbx_strand_id
1 'polypeptide(L)'
;RYLIEHQHWSPFEMVNMCVEINTTRSIAAQILRHRSFSFQEFSQRYAEVTEVAAPPQFRKQDTKNRQNSTDDLSLKLNYQYTEETIKLYNQCYDLYQRMLKDGVAKECAREVLPLAAPTKLYMNGTIRSWIHYCQLRCGNGTQLEHRVIAEGVYKLLEAHLPSVCAAFTV
;
A
#
# COMPACT_ATOMS: atom_id res chain seq x y z
N ARG A 1 14.10 25.05 4.43
CA ARG A 1 14.22 24.80 5.87
C ARG A 1 13.35 25.76 6.67
N TYR A 2 13.60 27.09 6.64
CA TYR A 2 12.84 28.11 7.39
C TYR A 2 11.31 27.97 7.26
N LEU A 3 10.80 27.78 6.05
CA LEU A 3 9.35 27.64 5.81
C LEU A 3 8.73 26.44 6.54
N ILE A 4 9.41 25.30 6.58
CA ILE A 4 8.91 24.08 7.26
C ILE A 4 9.00 24.27 8.79
N GLU A 5 10.12 24.79 9.30
CA GLU A 5 10.31 25.06 10.73
C GLU A 5 9.27 26.04 11.30
N HIS A 6 8.84 27.02 10.50
CA HIS A 6 7.83 28.02 10.88
C HIS A 6 6.41 27.69 10.39
N GLN A 7 6.21 26.47 9.86
CA GLN A 7 4.92 25.99 9.38
C GLN A 7 4.27 26.87 8.27
N HIS A 8 5.08 27.50 7.44
CA HIS A 8 4.62 28.26 6.28
C HIS A 8 4.36 27.31 5.12
N TRP A 9 3.19 26.68 5.09
CA TRP A 9 2.87 25.57 4.20
C TRP A 9 2.43 25.99 2.80
N SER A 10 1.95 27.22 2.60
CA SER A 10 1.35 27.64 1.32
C SER A 10 2.25 27.45 0.10
N PRO A 11 3.60 27.67 0.15
CA PRO A 11 4.44 27.40 -1.01
C PRO A 11 4.47 25.92 -1.42
N PHE A 12 4.32 25.00 -0.45
CA PHE A 12 4.30 23.56 -0.69
C PHE A 12 2.95 23.04 -1.23
N GLU A 13 1.93 23.89 -1.22
CA GLU A 13 0.63 23.60 -1.83
C GLU A 13 0.59 23.96 -3.33
N MET A 14 1.57 24.72 -3.83
CA MET A 14 1.64 25.13 -5.24
C MET A 14 2.28 24.07 -6.15
N VAL A 15 2.88 23.01 -5.58
CA VAL A 15 3.54 21.93 -6.33
C VAL A 15 2.87 20.61 -6.01
N ASN A 16 2.52 19.86 -7.05
CA ASN A 16 1.92 18.53 -6.94
C ASN A 16 2.90 17.46 -7.43
N MET A 17 2.81 16.28 -6.83
CA MET A 17 3.48 15.08 -7.29
C MET A 17 2.47 13.96 -7.39
N CYS A 18 2.51 13.22 -8.49
CA CYS A 18 1.73 12.01 -8.71
C CYS A 18 2.66 10.79 -8.65
N VAL A 19 2.30 9.81 -7.84
CA VAL A 19 3.08 8.57 -7.66
C VAL A 19 2.23 7.37 -8.08
N GLU A 20 2.79 6.50 -8.91
CA GLU A 20 2.25 5.17 -9.18
C GLU A 20 2.65 4.23 -8.03
N ILE A 21 1.69 3.53 -7.46
CA ILE A 21 1.88 2.61 -6.35
C ILE A 21 1.33 1.23 -6.76
N ASN A 22 2.21 0.23 -6.82
CA ASN A 22 1.83 -1.16 -6.98
C ASN A 22 1.78 -1.80 -5.59
N THR A 23 0.63 -2.36 -5.22
CA THR A 23 0.39 -2.88 -3.88
C THR A 23 -0.74 -3.91 -3.88
N THR A 24 -1.25 -4.27 -2.71
CA THR A 24 -2.41 -5.14 -2.55
C THR A 24 -3.68 -4.34 -2.28
N ARG A 25 -4.85 -4.93 -2.52
CA ARG A 25 -6.15 -4.33 -2.20
C ARG A 25 -6.27 -3.96 -0.71
N SER A 26 -5.71 -4.77 0.18
CA SER A 26 -5.71 -4.49 1.63
C SER A 26 -4.93 -3.21 1.98
N ILE A 27 -3.79 -2.98 1.36
CA ILE A 27 -2.96 -1.79 1.58
C ILE A 27 -3.55 -0.58 0.85
N ALA A 28 -4.03 -0.76 -0.38
CA ALA A 28 -4.72 0.29 -1.13
C ALA A 28 -5.90 0.86 -0.33
N ALA A 29 -6.70 0.01 0.33
CA ALA A 29 -7.80 0.45 1.19
C ALA A 29 -7.35 1.35 2.35
N GLN A 30 -6.12 1.18 2.87
CA GLN A 30 -5.55 2.07 3.88
C GLN A 30 -5.06 3.38 3.27
N ILE A 31 -4.42 3.32 2.09
CA ILE A 31 -3.90 4.48 1.36
C ILE A 31 -5.05 5.41 0.95
N LEU A 32 -6.12 4.87 0.40
CA LEU A 32 -7.30 5.62 -0.06
C LEU A 32 -8.02 6.43 1.05
N ARG A 33 -7.70 6.19 2.32
CA ARG A 33 -8.24 6.98 3.45
C ARG A 33 -7.57 8.34 3.64
N HIS A 34 -6.46 8.63 2.93
CA HIS A 34 -5.78 9.92 2.99
C HIS A 34 -6.52 10.98 2.17
N ARG A 35 -7.37 11.79 2.83
CA ARG A 35 -8.30 12.73 2.19
C ARG A 35 -7.63 13.93 1.52
N SER A 36 -6.35 14.20 1.81
CA SER A 36 -5.59 15.29 1.19
C SER A 36 -5.00 14.94 -0.18
N PHE A 37 -5.39 13.80 -0.74
CA PHE A 37 -4.93 13.31 -2.04
C PHE A 37 -6.09 12.97 -2.95
N SER A 38 -5.82 13.02 -4.26
CA SER A 38 -6.67 12.46 -5.29
C SER A 38 -6.11 11.11 -5.73
N PHE A 39 -7.02 10.17 -5.99
CA PHE A 39 -6.63 8.80 -6.33
C PHE A 39 -7.31 8.32 -7.61
N GLN A 40 -6.59 7.47 -8.34
CA GLN A 40 -7.15 6.63 -9.37
C GLN A 40 -6.62 5.21 -9.17
N GLU A 41 -7.50 4.28 -8.83
CA GLU A 41 -7.16 2.87 -8.67
C GLU A 41 -7.59 2.07 -9.89
N PHE A 42 -6.80 1.08 -10.27
CA PHE A 42 -7.10 0.17 -11.36
C PHE A 42 -8.38 -0.63 -11.06
N SER A 43 -9.37 -0.50 -11.93
CA SER A 43 -10.68 -1.07 -11.69
C SER A 43 -10.77 -2.54 -12.13
N GLN A 44 -10.94 -3.44 -11.18
CA GLN A 44 -11.22 -4.86 -11.43
C GLN A 44 -12.61 -5.15 -12.04
N ARG A 45 -13.44 -4.11 -12.26
CA ARG A 45 -14.69 -4.22 -13.04
C ARG A 45 -14.41 -4.17 -14.53
N TYR A 46 -13.37 -3.46 -14.94
CA TYR A 46 -13.00 -3.28 -16.35
C TYR A 46 -11.89 -4.22 -16.78
N ALA A 47 -10.87 -4.36 -15.95
CA ALA A 47 -9.70 -5.16 -16.27
C ALA A 47 -9.64 -6.43 -15.44
N GLU A 48 -9.07 -7.46 -16.04
CA GLU A 48 -8.83 -8.73 -15.38
C GLU A 48 -7.62 -8.66 -14.46
N VAL A 49 -7.68 -9.38 -13.36
CA VAL A 49 -6.51 -9.64 -12.53
C VAL A 49 -5.72 -10.75 -13.19
N THR A 50 -4.49 -10.46 -13.58
CA THR A 50 -3.60 -11.37 -14.33
C THR A 50 -2.55 -12.05 -13.47
N GLU A 51 -2.44 -11.65 -12.20
CA GLU A 51 -1.43 -12.15 -11.26
C GLU A 51 -2.09 -12.81 -10.05
N VAL A 52 -1.51 -13.93 -9.63
CA VAL A 52 -1.90 -14.57 -8.38
C VAL A 52 -1.43 -13.71 -7.20
N ALA A 53 -2.27 -13.57 -6.18
CA ALA A 53 -1.88 -12.90 -4.96
C ALA A 53 -0.70 -13.60 -4.29
N ALA A 54 0.26 -12.83 -3.79
CA ALA A 54 1.36 -13.36 -2.99
C ALA A 54 1.00 -13.30 -1.48
N PRO A 55 1.38 -14.30 -0.68
CA PRO A 55 1.20 -14.24 0.76
C PRO A 55 2.04 -13.10 1.36
N PRO A 56 1.54 -12.44 2.42
CA PRO A 56 2.35 -11.48 3.15
C PRO A 56 3.47 -12.20 3.91
N GLN A 57 4.49 -11.47 4.32
CA GLN A 57 5.39 -11.97 5.36
C GLN A 57 4.59 -12.12 6.67
N PHE A 58 4.40 -13.38 7.11
CA PHE A 58 3.68 -13.63 8.36
C PHE A 58 4.51 -13.20 9.56
N ARG A 59 3.90 -12.42 10.45
CA ARG A 59 4.49 -11.84 11.65
C ARG A 59 3.63 -12.18 12.85
N LYS A 60 4.20 -12.16 14.03
CA LYS A 60 3.48 -12.35 15.28
C LYS A 60 2.78 -11.07 15.69
N GLN A 61 1.60 -11.20 16.29
CA GLN A 61 0.89 -10.06 16.85
C GLN A 61 1.67 -9.47 18.04
N ASP A 62 1.89 -8.15 18.01
CA ASP A 62 2.44 -7.42 19.14
C ASP A 62 1.43 -7.42 20.31
N THR A 63 1.90 -7.76 21.51
CA THR A 63 1.06 -7.85 22.72
C THR A 63 0.81 -6.50 23.37
N LYS A 64 1.66 -5.49 23.10
CA LYS A 64 1.56 -4.14 23.67
C LYS A 64 0.81 -3.18 22.75
N ASN A 65 1.08 -3.25 21.45
CA ASN A 65 0.44 -2.43 20.45
C ASN A 65 -0.37 -3.31 19.49
N ARG A 66 -1.70 -3.26 19.60
CA ARG A 66 -2.63 -4.07 18.78
C ARG A 66 -2.55 -3.79 17.27
N GLN A 67 -1.97 -2.67 16.87
CA GLN A 67 -1.81 -2.30 15.46
C GLN A 67 -0.46 -2.75 14.88
N ASN A 68 0.43 -3.25 15.73
CA ASN A 68 1.79 -3.61 15.37
C ASN A 68 1.99 -5.13 15.29
N SER A 69 3.06 -5.54 14.65
CA SER A 69 3.52 -6.92 14.57
C SER A 69 5.02 -7.01 14.84
N THR A 70 5.48 -8.16 15.30
CA THR A 70 6.89 -8.44 15.60
C THR A 70 7.40 -9.58 14.72
N ASP A 71 8.68 -9.59 14.41
CA ASP A 71 9.29 -10.57 13.49
C ASP A 71 9.66 -11.90 14.16
N ASP A 72 9.20 -12.14 15.39
CA ASP A 72 9.53 -13.33 16.19
C ASP A 72 8.55 -14.51 16.00
N LEU A 73 7.81 -14.54 14.90
CA LEU A 73 7.04 -15.73 14.52
C LEU A 73 8.01 -16.88 14.17
N SER A 74 7.77 -18.08 14.72
CA SER A 74 8.65 -19.22 14.46
C SER A 74 8.73 -19.52 12.94
N LEU A 75 9.92 -19.86 12.45
CA LEU A 75 10.16 -20.21 11.05
C LEU A 75 9.24 -21.34 10.57
N LYS A 76 8.95 -22.31 11.45
CA LYS A 76 8.04 -23.42 11.13
C LYS A 76 6.62 -22.93 10.83
N LEU A 77 6.07 -22.07 11.68
CA LEU A 77 4.71 -21.51 11.46
C LEU A 77 4.69 -20.59 10.26
N ASN A 78 5.72 -19.76 10.09
CA ASN A 78 5.82 -18.88 8.93
C ASN A 78 5.79 -19.68 7.62
N TYR A 79 6.64 -20.72 7.52
CA TYR A 79 6.67 -21.59 6.36
C TYR A 79 5.33 -22.30 6.13
N GLN A 80 4.75 -22.90 7.19
CA GLN A 80 3.47 -23.60 7.11
C GLN A 80 2.36 -22.70 6.54
N TYR A 81 2.17 -21.52 7.13
CA TYR A 81 1.09 -20.60 6.68
C TYR A 81 1.38 -19.98 5.31
N THR A 82 2.64 -19.81 4.95
CA THR A 82 3.00 -19.37 3.59
C THR A 82 2.56 -20.41 2.56
N GLU A 83 2.89 -21.68 2.76
CA GLU A 83 2.52 -22.78 1.85
C GLU A 83 0.99 -22.97 1.76
N GLU A 84 0.30 -22.96 2.91
CA GLU A 84 -1.17 -23.08 2.94
C GLU A 84 -1.83 -21.90 2.21
N THR A 85 -1.32 -20.68 2.41
CA THR A 85 -1.85 -19.47 1.78
C THR A 85 -1.61 -19.47 0.27
N ILE A 86 -0.44 -19.89 -0.20
CA ILE A 86 -0.16 -20.04 -1.64
C ILE A 86 -1.17 -20.99 -2.28
N LYS A 87 -1.42 -22.14 -1.67
CA LYS A 87 -2.41 -23.11 -2.19
C LYS A 87 -3.80 -22.50 -2.28
N LEU A 88 -4.23 -21.80 -1.22
CA LEU A 88 -5.54 -21.15 -1.18
C LEU A 88 -5.67 -20.05 -2.25
N TYR A 89 -4.63 -19.20 -2.40
CA TYR A 89 -4.66 -18.10 -3.36
C TYR A 89 -4.68 -18.61 -4.81
N ASN A 90 -3.97 -19.70 -5.11
CA ASN A 90 -4.06 -20.36 -6.40
C ASN A 90 -5.49 -20.90 -6.66
N GLN A 91 -6.11 -21.53 -5.69
CA GLN A 91 -7.50 -22.01 -5.82
C GLN A 91 -8.49 -20.86 -6.07
N CYS A 92 -8.34 -19.73 -5.37
CA CYS A 92 -9.16 -18.54 -5.59
C CYS A 92 -8.97 -17.99 -7.02
N TYR A 93 -7.72 -17.92 -7.48
CA TYR A 93 -7.40 -17.44 -8.81
C TYR A 93 -7.91 -18.37 -9.91
N ASP A 94 -7.77 -19.68 -9.75
CA ASP A 94 -8.30 -20.69 -10.68
C ASP A 94 -9.84 -20.62 -10.77
N LEU A 95 -10.50 -20.40 -9.63
CA LEU A 95 -11.95 -20.18 -9.62
C LEU A 95 -12.32 -18.91 -10.37
N TYR A 96 -11.63 -17.80 -10.09
CA TYR A 96 -11.83 -16.54 -10.78
C TYR A 96 -11.69 -16.68 -12.31
N GLN A 97 -10.64 -17.35 -12.78
CA GLN A 97 -10.40 -17.57 -14.21
C GLN A 97 -11.49 -18.44 -14.86
N ARG A 98 -11.94 -19.49 -14.16
CA ARG A 98 -13.07 -20.33 -14.65
C ARG A 98 -14.35 -19.49 -14.75
N MET A 99 -14.68 -18.69 -13.74
CA MET A 99 -15.86 -17.82 -13.76
C MET A 99 -15.84 -16.86 -14.96
N LEU A 100 -14.68 -16.25 -15.26
CA LEU A 100 -14.54 -15.39 -16.44
C LEU A 100 -14.73 -16.15 -17.74
N LYS A 101 -14.14 -17.34 -17.85
CA LYS A 101 -14.27 -18.21 -19.02
C LYS A 101 -15.73 -18.63 -19.26
N ASP A 102 -16.47 -18.86 -18.19
CA ASP A 102 -17.90 -19.24 -18.24
C ASP A 102 -18.83 -18.03 -18.44
N GLY A 103 -18.28 -16.83 -18.62
CA GLY A 103 -19.02 -15.60 -18.92
C GLY A 103 -19.55 -14.85 -17.70
N VAL A 104 -19.11 -15.19 -16.49
CA VAL A 104 -19.47 -14.44 -15.29
C VAL A 104 -18.88 -13.04 -15.36
N ALA A 105 -19.68 -12.02 -15.08
CA ALA A 105 -19.24 -10.64 -15.08
C ALA A 105 -18.03 -10.41 -14.14
N LYS A 106 -17.03 -9.62 -14.58
CA LYS A 106 -15.82 -9.32 -13.81
C LYS A 106 -16.14 -8.77 -12.42
N GLU A 107 -17.19 -7.96 -12.30
CA GLU A 107 -17.63 -7.38 -11.02
C GLU A 107 -18.12 -8.42 -10.02
N CYS A 108 -18.58 -9.58 -10.49
CA CYS A 108 -18.97 -10.72 -9.65
C CYS A 108 -17.78 -11.67 -9.44
N ALA A 109 -17.06 -12.00 -10.51
CA ALA A 109 -15.94 -12.93 -10.44
C ALA A 109 -14.84 -12.47 -9.47
N ARG A 110 -14.54 -11.17 -9.40
CA ARG A 110 -13.53 -10.61 -8.50
C ARG A 110 -13.81 -10.83 -7.00
N GLU A 111 -15.05 -11.15 -6.63
CA GLU A 111 -15.43 -11.34 -5.21
C GLU A 111 -14.76 -12.58 -4.57
N VAL A 112 -14.26 -13.51 -5.39
CA VAL A 112 -13.53 -14.69 -4.90
C VAL A 112 -12.03 -14.42 -4.70
N LEU A 113 -11.53 -13.26 -5.14
CA LEU A 113 -10.13 -12.91 -4.97
C LEU A 113 -9.83 -12.48 -3.52
N PRO A 114 -8.67 -12.87 -2.97
CA PRO A 114 -8.29 -12.47 -1.62
C PRO A 114 -8.01 -10.97 -1.53
N LEU A 115 -8.06 -10.40 -0.32
CA LEU A 115 -7.64 -9.02 -0.07
C LEU A 115 -6.17 -8.74 -0.45
N ALA A 116 -5.35 -9.79 -0.53
CA ALA A 116 -3.98 -9.72 -1.02
C ALA A 116 -3.87 -9.60 -2.55
N ALA A 117 -4.98 -9.64 -3.29
CA ALA A 117 -4.96 -9.47 -4.74
C ALA A 117 -4.22 -8.17 -5.12
N PRO A 118 -3.32 -8.24 -6.13
CA PRO A 118 -2.54 -7.08 -6.54
C PRO A 118 -3.44 -5.99 -7.12
N THR A 119 -3.04 -4.76 -6.89
CA THR A 119 -3.67 -3.57 -7.46
C THR A 119 -2.63 -2.49 -7.73
N LYS A 120 -2.96 -1.61 -8.66
CA LYS A 120 -2.19 -0.42 -8.99
C LYS A 120 -3.05 0.80 -8.71
N LEU A 121 -2.46 1.80 -8.08
CA LEU A 121 -3.13 3.09 -7.91
C LEU A 121 -2.16 4.25 -8.20
N TYR A 122 -2.74 5.34 -8.66
CA TYR A 122 -2.07 6.63 -8.75
C TYR A 122 -2.56 7.49 -7.58
N MET A 123 -1.60 8.08 -6.87
CA MET A 123 -1.85 8.96 -5.73
C MET A 123 -1.25 10.32 -6.03
N ASN A 124 -2.09 11.34 -6.16
CA ASN A 124 -1.68 12.70 -6.48
C ASN A 124 -1.98 13.66 -5.33
N GLY A 125 -1.01 14.47 -4.95
CA GLY A 125 -1.17 15.47 -3.91
C GLY A 125 -0.09 16.52 -3.91
N THR A 126 -0.30 17.57 -3.12
CA THR A 126 0.66 18.65 -2.93
C THR A 126 1.89 18.15 -2.17
N ILE A 127 3.02 18.82 -2.32
CA ILE A 127 4.24 18.50 -1.54
C ILE A 127 3.97 18.60 -0.03
N ARG A 128 3.12 19.52 0.42
CA ARG A 128 2.66 19.57 1.82
C ARG A 128 2.01 18.25 2.25
N SER A 129 1.09 17.73 1.44
CA SER A 129 0.41 16.47 1.73
C SER A 129 1.40 15.30 1.78
N TRP A 130 2.37 15.26 0.88
CA TRP A 130 3.39 14.23 0.83
C TRP A 130 4.34 14.28 2.05
N ILE A 131 4.76 15.46 2.50
CA ILE A 131 5.54 15.62 3.75
C ILE A 131 4.76 15.02 4.92
N HIS A 132 3.50 15.41 5.08
CA HIS A 132 2.64 14.90 6.16
C HIS A 132 2.42 13.37 6.05
N TYR A 133 2.21 12.86 4.84
CA TYR A 133 2.08 11.42 4.61
C TYR A 133 3.33 10.64 5.05
N CYS A 134 4.52 11.09 4.67
CA CYS A 134 5.78 10.45 5.06
C CYS A 134 5.96 10.49 6.59
N GLN A 135 5.75 11.64 7.23
CA GLN A 135 5.84 11.78 8.68
C GLN A 135 4.88 10.84 9.42
N LEU A 136 3.69 10.65 8.89
CA LEU A 136 2.67 9.78 9.50
C LEU A 136 2.94 8.30 9.25
N ARG A 137 3.42 7.92 8.05
CA ARG A 137 3.42 6.52 7.58
C ARG A 137 4.78 5.85 7.59
N CYS A 138 5.88 6.58 7.72
CA CYS A 138 7.20 5.97 7.94
C CYS A 138 7.41 5.50 9.40
N GLY A 139 6.52 5.87 10.32
CA GLY A 139 6.63 5.49 11.73
C GLY A 139 6.19 4.06 12.04
N ASN A 140 6.66 3.54 13.18
CA ASN A 140 6.46 2.15 13.64
C ASN A 140 5.00 1.73 13.90
N GLY A 141 4.04 2.65 13.97
CA GLY A 141 2.61 2.33 14.10
C GLY A 141 1.92 2.01 12.77
N THR A 142 2.66 2.06 11.66
CA THR A 142 2.15 1.75 10.31
C THR A 142 2.43 0.27 9.97
N GLN A 143 1.45 -0.41 9.37
CA GLN A 143 1.66 -1.76 8.86
C GLN A 143 2.88 -1.79 7.93
N LEU A 144 3.72 -2.81 8.05
CA LEU A 144 5.02 -2.90 7.36
C LEU A 144 4.91 -2.64 5.85
N GLU A 145 3.97 -3.28 5.17
CA GLU A 145 3.78 -3.16 3.72
C GLU A 145 3.42 -1.72 3.31
N HIS A 146 2.62 -1.02 4.13
CA HIS A 146 2.31 0.40 3.91
C HIS A 146 3.50 1.31 4.23
N ARG A 147 4.26 0.98 5.27
CA ARG A 147 5.47 1.73 5.64
C ARG A 147 6.54 1.66 4.54
N VAL A 148 6.76 0.48 3.95
CA VAL A 148 7.69 0.31 2.81
C VAL A 148 7.31 1.23 1.64
N ILE A 149 6.01 1.38 1.36
CA ILE A 149 5.52 2.33 0.34
C ILE A 149 5.85 3.77 0.74
N ALA A 150 5.58 4.15 1.98
CA ALA A 150 5.86 5.52 2.47
C ALA A 150 7.35 5.85 2.45
N GLU A 151 8.20 4.90 2.82
CA GLU A 151 9.67 5.02 2.74
C GLU A 151 10.13 5.14 1.28
N GLY A 152 9.49 4.40 0.35
CA GLY A 152 9.72 4.55 -1.09
C GLY A 152 9.37 5.95 -1.60
N VAL A 153 8.24 6.48 -1.17
CA VAL A 153 7.84 7.87 -1.49
C VAL A 153 8.83 8.88 -0.90
N TYR A 154 9.27 8.68 0.33
CA TYR A 154 10.28 9.55 0.95
C TYR A 154 11.57 9.60 0.11
N LYS A 155 12.05 8.44 -0.38
CA LYS A 155 13.22 8.37 -1.27
C LYS A 155 12.99 9.11 -2.60
N LEU A 156 11.78 9.05 -3.18
CA LEU A 156 11.44 9.84 -4.37
C LEU A 156 11.49 11.34 -4.07
N LEU A 157 10.93 11.77 -2.94
CA LEU A 157 11.03 13.16 -2.51
C LEU A 157 12.48 13.60 -2.29
N GLU A 158 13.29 12.76 -1.65
CA GLU A 158 14.72 13.03 -1.40
C GLU A 158 15.50 13.18 -2.71
N ALA A 159 15.22 12.35 -3.70
CA ALA A 159 15.87 12.41 -5.02
C ALA A 159 15.50 13.66 -5.82
N HIS A 160 14.25 14.13 -5.74
CA HIS A 160 13.75 15.23 -6.54
C HIS A 160 13.69 16.58 -5.78
N LEU A 161 13.56 16.54 -4.47
CA LEU A 161 13.42 17.70 -3.60
C LEU A 161 14.32 17.59 -2.34
N PRO A 162 15.64 17.40 -2.50
CA PRO A 162 16.53 17.10 -1.37
C PRO A 162 16.51 18.19 -0.30
N SER A 163 16.39 19.47 -0.67
CA SER A 163 16.29 20.59 0.28
C SER A 163 15.03 20.56 1.12
N VAL A 164 13.95 19.97 0.61
CA VAL A 164 12.70 19.77 1.36
C VAL A 164 12.89 18.64 2.36
N CYS A 165 13.41 17.49 1.92
CA CYS A 165 13.64 16.33 2.80
C CYS A 165 14.65 16.63 3.92
N ALA A 166 15.68 17.41 3.66
CA ALA A 166 16.62 17.84 4.70
C ALA A 166 16.01 18.76 5.78
N ALA A 167 14.76 19.18 5.60
CA ALA A 167 14.08 20.10 6.52
C ALA A 167 13.04 19.44 7.42
N PHE A 168 12.74 18.15 7.23
CA PHE A 168 11.84 17.40 8.10
C PHE A 168 12.37 15.98 8.34
N THR A 169 11.93 15.35 9.42
CA THR A 169 12.26 13.96 9.78
C THR A 169 11.04 13.06 9.64
N VAL A 170 11.28 11.80 9.31
CA VAL A 170 10.30 10.72 9.20
C VAL A 170 10.56 9.63 10.23
#